data_481f47fa02d6713aa403db9a5f8bd76e
#
_entry.id   481f47fa02d6713aa403db9a5f8bd76e
#
_cell.length_a   1.000
_cell.length_b   1.000
_cell.length_c   1.000
_cell.angle_alpha   90.00
_cell.angle_beta   90.00
_cell.angle_gamma   90.00
#
_symmetry.space_group_name_H-M   'P 1'
#
loop_
_entity.id
_entity.type
_entity.pdbx_description
1 polymer ?
#
loop_
_entity_poly.entity_id
_entity_poly.type
_entity_poly.pdbx_seq_one_letter_code
_entity_poly.pdbx_strand_id
1 'polypeptide(L)'
;MKAVRYHRYGDSDVLAYEESPRPVPGAAEVLVQVAATSFNPVDAMMRAGHLSEVFPIALPHVPGLDLAGTIAEVGAGVEEQRPGDPVVAFLPMTADGAAAEYVLAPADVLAAAPTTVDAAEAAALPVAGLTAWQALFDVAELRAGQSILVNGAGGAVGGYAVQLAKQAGAVVTATASARSAKRLRDYGIDRIVDHLDYTATPVTVAGKPFDVVINLVGTTPEETAALVDLVADGGVLASATTPAPEHPGRGVRTPRVFVRSDAGQLAELARRVDAGELRIDVADRRPLADLAAVHADADAGRLPGKTILVA
;
A
#
# COMPACT_ATOMS: atom_id res chain seq x y z
N MET A 1 26.25 -1.26 -9.36
CA MET A 1 25.07 -0.39 -9.23
C MET A 1 24.97 0.17 -7.82
N LYS A 2 24.27 1.29 -7.64
CA LYS A 2 23.93 1.79 -6.31
C LYS A 2 22.66 1.13 -5.78
N ALA A 3 22.62 0.88 -4.44
CA ALA A 3 21.46 0.37 -3.74
C ALA A 3 21.47 0.85 -2.29
N VAL A 4 20.29 0.97 -1.68
CA VAL A 4 20.18 1.07 -0.23
C VAL A 4 20.03 -0.33 0.33
N ARG A 5 20.88 -0.70 1.30
CA ARG A 5 20.92 -2.03 1.89
C ARG A 5 21.01 -1.95 3.40
N TYR A 6 20.57 -3.01 4.05
CA TYR A 6 20.85 -3.21 5.49
C TYR A 6 21.40 -4.63 5.73
N HIS A 7 22.42 -4.68 6.58
CA HIS A 7 23.20 -5.89 6.87
C HIS A 7 22.77 -6.59 8.16
N ARG A 8 21.89 -5.94 8.92
CA ARG A 8 21.25 -6.43 10.15
C ARG A 8 19.92 -5.74 10.36
N TYR A 9 19.03 -6.35 11.08
CA TYR A 9 17.81 -5.68 11.55
C TYR A 9 18.14 -4.55 12.52
N GLY A 10 17.31 -3.51 12.60
CA GLY A 10 17.47 -2.39 13.49
C GLY A 10 16.67 -1.16 13.11
N ASP A 11 17.03 -0.01 13.68
CA ASP A 11 16.44 1.28 13.40
C ASP A 11 16.87 1.82 12.02
N SER A 12 16.40 3.00 11.64
CA SER A 12 16.67 3.56 10.31
C SER A 12 18.16 3.76 9.97
N ASP A 13 19.04 3.81 10.98
CA ASP A 13 20.50 3.95 10.84
C ASP A 13 21.20 2.73 10.23
N VAL A 14 20.53 1.57 10.17
CA VAL A 14 21.09 0.37 9.53
C VAL A 14 21.07 0.43 8.01
N LEU A 15 20.32 1.38 7.43
CA LEU A 15 20.20 1.57 5.99
C LEU A 15 21.43 2.32 5.44
N ALA A 16 22.14 1.70 4.51
CA ALA A 16 23.33 2.26 3.88
C ALA A 16 23.14 2.34 2.35
N TYR A 17 23.40 3.54 1.77
CA TYR A 17 23.46 3.71 0.32
C TYR A 17 24.87 3.36 -0.17
N GLU A 18 24.99 2.22 -0.83
CA GLU A 18 26.31 1.62 -1.14
C GLU A 18 26.36 1.00 -2.54
N GLU A 19 27.56 0.55 -2.96
CA GLU A 19 27.73 -0.24 -4.17
C GLU A 19 27.25 -1.68 -3.95
N SER A 20 26.50 -2.21 -4.93
CA SER A 20 26.03 -3.58 -4.99
C SER A 20 26.26 -4.16 -6.39
N PRO A 21 26.52 -5.46 -6.54
CA PRO A 21 26.55 -6.10 -7.84
C PRO A 21 25.22 -5.88 -8.59
N ARG A 22 25.29 -5.63 -9.90
CA ARG A 22 24.08 -5.64 -10.74
C ARG A 22 23.62 -7.08 -10.91
N PRO A 23 22.36 -7.42 -10.59
CA PRO A 23 21.90 -8.79 -10.71
C PRO A 23 21.64 -9.18 -12.18
N VAL A 24 21.54 -10.47 -12.43
CA VAL A 24 21.27 -11.06 -13.76
C VAL A 24 19.99 -11.87 -13.67
N PRO A 25 19.01 -11.68 -14.57
CA PRO A 25 17.73 -12.38 -14.49
C PRO A 25 17.88 -13.87 -14.76
N GLY A 26 17.29 -14.66 -13.87
CA GLY A 26 17.12 -16.10 -14.02
C GLY A 26 15.93 -16.47 -14.92
N ALA A 27 15.54 -17.74 -14.89
CA ALA A 27 14.34 -18.21 -15.59
C ALA A 27 13.07 -17.57 -15.00
N ALA A 28 12.16 -17.12 -15.86
CA ALA A 28 10.91 -16.44 -15.51
C ALA A 28 11.08 -15.12 -14.73
N GLU A 29 12.28 -14.52 -14.72
CA GLU A 29 12.56 -13.24 -14.13
C GLU A 29 12.88 -12.17 -15.18
N VAL A 30 12.69 -10.92 -14.83
CA VAL A 30 13.19 -9.79 -15.59
C VAL A 30 14.09 -8.93 -14.72
N LEU A 31 15.03 -8.24 -15.34
CA LEU A 31 15.79 -7.17 -14.73
C LEU A 31 15.13 -5.83 -15.08
N VAL A 32 14.73 -5.08 -14.07
CA VAL A 32 14.11 -3.77 -14.25
C VAL A 32 15.10 -2.68 -13.84
N GLN A 33 15.32 -1.71 -14.72
CA GLN A 33 15.93 -0.44 -14.37
C GLN A 33 14.89 0.36 -13.59
N VAL A 34 15.16 0.63 -12.31
CA VAL A 34 14.24 1.30 -11.41
C VAL A 34 14.17 2.79 -11.72
N ALA A 35 12.98 3.31 -11.94
CA ALA A 35 12.72 4.75 -11.96
C ALA A 35 12.46 5.28 -10.54
N ALA A 36 11.66 4.55 -9.78
CA ALA A 36 11.39 4.86 -8.37
C ALA A 36 10.85 3.63 -7.62
N THR A 37 10.97 3.70 -6.30
CA THR A 37 10.23 2.91 -5.33
C THR A 37 9.41 3.85 -4.42
N SER A 38 8.64 3.32 -3.48
CA SER A 38 7.95 4.14 -2.50
C SER A 38 8.02 3.54 -1.11
N PHE A 39 8.00 4.39 -0.10
CA PHE A 39 7.95 3.96 1.30
C PHE A 39 6.56 3.45 1.68
N ASN A 40 6.53 2.31 2.36
CA ASN A 40 5.36 1.73 3.02
C ASN A 40 5.70 1.40 4.48
N PRO A 41 4.75 1.49 5.43
CA PRO A 41 5.01 1.13 6.84
C PRO A 41 5.58 -0.28 7.04
N VAL A 42 5.21 -1.22 6.16
CA VAL A 42 5.72 -2.59 6.19
C VAL A 42 7.22 -2.68 5.92
N ASP A 43 7.79 -1.77 5.10
CA ASP A 43 9.24 -1.71 4.87
C ASP A 43 10.00 -1.42 6.18
N ALA A 44 9.47 -0.52 7.03
CA ALA A 44 10.04 -0.22 8.34
C ALA A 44 9.90 -1.42 9.31
N MET A 45 8.77 -2.14 9.28
CA MET A 45 8.57 -3.34 10.09
C MET A 45 9.53 -4.47 9.69
N MET A 46 9.77 -4.65 8.39
CA MET A 46 10.74 -5.63 7.87
C MET A 46 12.16 -5.27 8.28
N ARG A 47 12.58 -4.00 8.05
CA ARG A 47 13.88 -3.49 8.46
C ARG A 47 14.12 -3.68 9.97
N ALA A 48 13.12 -3.41 10.81
CA ALA A 48 13.21 -3.58 12.26
C ALA A 48 13.23 -5.06 12.71
N GLY A 49 12.94 -6.01 11.82
CA GLY A 49 12.89 -7.44 12.12
C GLY A 49 11.58 -7.91 12.74
N HIS A 50 10.55 -7.05 12.84
CA HIS A 50 9.26 -7.40 13.43
C HIS A 50 8.49 -8.47 12.63
N LEU A 51 8.87 -8.66 11.36
CA LEU A 51 8.24 -9.64 10.47
C LEU A 51 9.17 -10.80 10.10
N SER A 52 10.34 -10.93 10.74
CA SER A 52 11.37 -11.92 10.36
C SER A 52 10.92 -13.37 10.49
N GLU A 53 9.97 -13.68 11.38
CA GLU A 53 9.40 -15.02 11.52
C GLU A 53 8.39 -15.35 10.41
N VAL A 54 7.68 -14.34 9.90
CA VAL A 54 6.64 -14.49 8.86
C VAL A 54 7.24 -14.37 7.46
N PHE A 55 8.16 -13.42 7.29
CA PHE A 55 8.86 -13.14 6.04
C PHE A 55 10.37 -13.18 6.27
N PRO A 56 10.97 -14.38 6.29
CA PRO A 56 12.41 -14.49 6.44
C PRO A 56 13.11 -13.97 5.19
N ILE A 57 14.06 -13.05 5.37
CA ILE A 57 14.86 -12.44 4.30
C ILE A 57 16.33 -12.81 4.47
N ALA A 58 17.05 -12.85 3.36
CA ALA A 58 18.53 -12.93 3.39
C ALA A 58 19.12 -11.54 3.69
N LEU A 59 20.21 -11.51 4.45
CA LEU A 59 20.99 -10.30 4.71
C LEU A 59 22.36 -10.40 4.02
N PRO A 60 22.89 -9.33 3.44
CA PRO A 60 22.29 -7.99 3.35
C PRO A 60 21.08 -7.94 2.42
N HIS A 61 20.08 -7.12 2.74
CA HIS A 61 18.81 -7.01 2.02
C HIS A 61 18.60 -5.61 1.46
N VAL A 62 18.01 -5.52 0.27
CA VAL A 62 17.53 -4.27 -0.36
C VAL A 62 16.04 -4.12 -0.09
N PRO A 63 15.59 -3.06 0.61
CA PRO A 63 14.16 -2.82 0.85
C PRO A 63 13.45 -2.24 -0.39
N GLY A 64 12.13 -1.99 -0.24
CA GLY A 64 11.31 -1.32 -1.26
C GLY A 64 10.43 -2.28 -2.04
N LEU A 65 9.18 -2.40 -1.62
CA LEU A 65 8.22 -3.34 -2.19
C LEU A 65 7.52 -2.82 -3.45
N ASP A 66 7.41 -1.51 -3.58
CA ASP A 66 6.86 -0.87 -4.78
C ASP A 66 7.94 -0.72 -5.85
N LEU A 67 7.63 -1.12 -7.06
CA LEU A 67 8.48 -0.95 -8.24
C LEU A 67 7.75 -0.14 -9.31
N ALA A 68 8.41 0.88 -9.82
CA ALA A 68 8.14 1.44 -11.14
C ALA A 68 9.46 1.60 -11.89
N GLY A 69 9.49 1.18 -13.14
CA GLY A 69 10.71 1.20 -13.93
C GLY A 69 10.51 0.71 -15.35
N THR A 70 11.64 0.43 -16.02
CA THR A 70 11.66 -0.07 -17.39
C THR A 70 12.42 -1.39 -17.43
N ILE A 71 11.90 -2.38 -18.11
CA ILE A 71 12.58 -3.67 -18.31
C ILE A 71 13.89 -3.44 -19.07
N ALA A 72 14.99 -3.84 -18.45
CA ALA A 72 16.34 -3.76 -19.07
C ALA A 72 16.72 -5.08 -19.74
N GLU A 73 16.41 -6.22 -19.10
CA GLU A 73 16.74 -7.56 -19.60
C GLU A 73 15.63 -8.54 -19.22
N VAL A 74 15.45 -9.59 -20.01
CA VAL A 74 14.51 -10.68 -19.74
C VAL A 74 15.25 -11.99 -19.61
N GLY A 75 14.85 -12.81 -18.63
CA GLY A 75 15.38 -14.15 -18.44
C GLY A 75 14.72 -15.19 -19.34
N ALA A 76 15.22 -16.41 -19.27
CA ALA A 76 14.67 -17.51 -20.05
C ALA A 76 13.21 -17.81 -19.68
N GLY A 77 12.35 -18.07 -20.65
CA GLY A 77 10.94 -18.40 -20.45
C GLY A 77 10.02 -17.20 -20.26
N VAL A 78 10.51 -15.97 -20.30
CA VAL A 78 9.69 -14.75 -20.34
C VAL A 78 9.28 -14.49 -21.78
N GLU A 79 7.97 -14.56 -22.07
CA GLU A 79 7.44 -14.48 -23.45
C GLU A 79 6.66 -13.18 -23.72
N GLU A 80 6.04 -12.59 -22.72
CA GLU A 80 5.14 -11.44 -22.87
C GLU A 80 5.88 -10.10 -22.74
N GLN A 81 6.81 -9.99 -21.79
CA GLN A 81 7.55 -8.77 -21.50
C GLN A 81 8.79 -8.63 -22.38
N ARG A 82 9.19 -7.40 -22.66
CA ARG A 82 10.34 -7.08 -23.51
C ARG A 82 11.20 -5.97 -22.91
N PRO A 83 12.52 -5.94 -23.18
CA PRO A 83 13.35 -4.78 -22.88
C PRO A 83 12.74 -3.49 -23.47
N GLY A 84 12.66 -2.46 -22.64
CA GLY A 84 12.03 -1.18 -22.97
C GLY A 84 10.60 -1.01 -22.48
N ASP A 85 9.93 -2.07 -22.04
CA ASP A 85 8.57 -1.98 -21.51
C ASP A 85 8.55 -1.25 -20.16
N PRO A 86 7.69 -0.21 -19.98
CA PRO A 86 7.49 0.41 -18.70
C PRO A 86 6.57 -0.45 -17.83
N VAL A 87 6.99 -0.71 -16.57
CA VAL A 87 6.29 -1.63 -15.69
C VAL A 87 6.15 -1.08 -14.26
N VAL A 88 5.14 -1.58 -13.57
CA VAL A 88 4.94 -1.44 -12.12
C VAL A 88 4.74 -2.81 -11.49
N ALA A 89 5.14 -2.96 -10.22
CA ALA A 89 4.90 -4.21 -9.48
C ALA A 89 4.86 -3.98 -7.97
N PHE A 90 4.14 -4.85 -7.29
CA PHE A 90 4.37 -5.15 -5.88
C PHE A 90 5.30 -6.36 -5.82
N LEU A 91 6.55 -6.13 -5.41
CA LEU A 91 7.59 -7.15 -5.36
C LEU A 91 7.35 -8.16 -4.22
N PRO A 92 7.85 -9.40 -4.35
CA PRO A 92 7.72 -10.40 -3.29
C PRO A 92 8.38 -9.93 -1.99
N MET A 93 7.70 -10.13 -0.86
CA MET A 93 8.12 -9.66 0.47
C MET A 93 9.48 -10.19 0.92
N THR A 94 9.92 -11.34 0.40
CA THR A 94 11.16 -12.01 0.82
C THR A 94 12.32 -11.87 -0.15
N ALA A 95 12.08 -11.22 -1.31
CA ALA A 95 13.12 -10.92 -2.31
C ALA A 95 13.73 -9.53 -2.06
N ASP A 96 14.89 -9.26 -2.67
CA ASP A 96 15.43 -7.91 -2.72
C ASP A 96 14.45 -6.98 -3.42
N GLY A 97 14.31 -5.77 -2.87
CA GLY A 97 13.36 -4.76 -3.32
C GLY A 97 13.94 -3.73 -4.27
N ALA A 98 13.12 -2.73 -4.59
CA ALA A 98 13.40 -1.70 -5.59
C ALA A 98 14.17 -0.49 -5.06
N ALA A 99 14.74 -0.54 -3.85
CA ALA A 99 15.63 0.53 -3.36
C ALA A 99 17.06 0.42 -3.96
N ALA A 100 17.14 0.29 -5.29
CA ALA A 100 18.36 0.12 -6.07
C ALA A 100 18.18 0.69 -7.48
N GLU A 101 19.28 0.88 -8.23
CA GLU A 101 19.21 1.25 -9.66
C GLU A 101 18.60 0.14 -10.54
N TYR A 102 18.75 -1.12 -10.14
CA TYR A 102 18.19 -2.29 -10.82
C TYR A 102 17.69 -3.31 -9.82
N VAL A 103 16.59 -3.99 -10.17
CA VAL A 103 16.00 -5.05 -9.35
C VAL A 103 15.54 -6.21 -10.23
N LEU A 104 15.62 -7.44 -9.69
CA LEU A 104 14.97 -8.60 -10.29
C LEU A 104 13.50 -8.65 -9.87
N ALA A 105 12.64 -8.98 -10.82
CA ALA A 105 11.23 -9.21 -10.55
C ALA A 105 10.77 -10.48 -11.27
N PRO A 106 9.95 -11.34 -10.63
CA PRO A 106 9.22 -12.38 -11.34
C PRO A 106 8.35 -11.74 -12.42
N ALA A 107 8.32 -12.34 -13.61
CA ALA A 107 7.57 -11.78 -14.73
C ALA A 107 6.05 -11.73 -14.50
N ASP A 108 5.53 -12.64 -13.69
CA ASP A 108 4.10 -12.81 -13.38
C ASP A 108 3.54 -11.79 -12.38
N VAL A 109 4.40 -11.01 -11.70
CA VAL A 109 3.94 -9.94 -10.80
C VAL A 109 3.89 -8.56 -11.48
N LEU A 110 4.36 -8.46 -12.72
CA LEU A 110 4.46 -7.21 -13.45
C LEU A 110 3.13 -6.81 -14.11
N ALA A 111 2.81 -5.54 -14.03
CA ALA A 111 1.79 -4.90 -14.86
C ALA A 111 2.42 -3.77 -15.69
N ALA A 112 1.83 -3.45 -16.83
CA ALA A 112 2.22 -2.25 -17.58
C ALA A 112 2.02 -1.00 -16.72
N ALA A 113 3.01 -0.12 -16.70
CA ALA A 113 2.91 1.14 -15.98
C ALA A 113 1.85 2.05 -16.62
N PRO A 114 1.12 2.86 -15.83
CA PRO A 114 0.25 3.89 -16.40
C PRO A 114 1.07 4.88 -17.23
N THR A 115 0.48 5.37 -18.32
CA THR A 115 1.15 6.22 -19.32
C THR A 115 0.87 7.71 -19.15
N THR A 116 -0.13 8.06 -18.34
CA THR A 116 -0.59 9.45 -18.14
C THR A 116 0.07 10.15 -16.94
N VAL A 117 0.89 9.43 -16.19
CA VAL A 117 1.69 9.95 -15.07
C VAL A 117 3.17 9.70 -15.30
N ASP A 118 4.05 10.40 -14.58
CA ASP A 118 5.47 10.12 -14.72
C ASP A 118 5.82 8.74 -14.08
N ALA A 119 6.91 8.12 -14.58
CA ALA A 119 7.32 6.79 -14.14
C ALA A 119 7.57 6.72 -12.63
N ALA A 120 8.05 7.81 -12.02
CA ALA A 120 8.30 7.83 -10.58
C ALA A 120 7.00 7.91 -9.77
N GLU A 121 6.00 8.66 -10.24
CA GLU A 121 4.68 8.71 -9.59
C GLU A 121 3.99 7.34 -9.60
N ALA A 122 4.18 6.58 -10.67
CA ALA A 122 3.62 5.24 -10.79
C ALA A 122 4.05 4.30 -9.64
N ALA A 123 5.22 4.53 -9.03
CA ALA A 123 5.69 3.76 -7.87
C ALA A 123 4.80 3.95 -6.61
N ALA A 124 3.93 4.94 -6.57
CA ALA A 124 3.01 5.12 -5.45
C ALA A 124 1.76 4.22 -5.53
N LEU A 125 1.57 3.49 -6.64
CA LEU A 125 0.36 2.71 -6.93
C LEU A 125 0.37 1.29 -6.34
N PRO A 126 1.42 0.43 -6.50
CA PRO A 126 1.27 -1.01 -6.34
C PRO A 126 0.76 -1.44 -4.97
N VAL A 127 1.57 -1.32 -3.91
CA VAL A 127 1.20 -1.80 -2.56
C VAL A 127 -0.06 -1.11 -2.05
N ALA A 128 -0.13 0.21 -2.16
CA ALA A 128 -1.25 0.98 -1.61
C ALA A 128 -2.55 0.76 -2.41
N GLY A 129 -2.47 0.73 -3.73
CA GLY A 129 -3.60 0.48 -4.61
C GLY A 129 -4.14 -0.94 -4.47
N LEU A 130 -3.26 -1.96 -4.48
CA LEU A 130 -3.63 -3.36 -4.27
C LEU A 130 -4.23 -3.58 -2.87
N THR A 131 -3.67 -2.96 -1.82
CA THR A 131 -4.24 -3.05 -0.48
C THR A 131 -5.67 -2.50 -0.44
N ALA A 132 -5.90 -1.34 -1.05
CA ALA A 132 -7.24 -0.74 -1.12
C ALA A 132 -8.20 -1.61 -1.93
N TRP A 133 -7.78 -2.09 -3.10
CA TRP A 133 -8.58 -2.97 -3.95
C TRP A 133 -9.00 -4.23 -3.22
N GLN A 134 -8.02 -4.96 -2.69
CA GLN A 134 -8.26 -6.25 -2.02
C GLN A 134 -9.06 -6.08 -0.73
N ALA A 135 -8.81 -5.01 0.05
CA ALA A 135 -9.61 -4.73 1.24
C ALA A 135 -11.09 -4.52 0.91
N LEU A 136 -11.39 -3.80 -0.16
CA LEU A 136 -12.76 -3.47 -0.57
C LEU A 136 -13.47 -4.63 -1.25
N PHE A 137 -12.82 -5.26 -2.24
CA PHE A 137 -13.49 -6.17 -3.17
C PHE A 137 -13.25 -7.64 -2.86
N ASP A 138 -12.02 -8.03 -2.48
CA ASP A 138 -11.72 -9.43 -2.20
C ASP A 138 -12.10 -9.81 -0.76
N VAL A 139 -11.91 -8.89 0.20
CA VAL A 139 -12.06 -9.16 1.64
C VAL A 139 -13.41 -8.71 2.17
N ALA A 140 -13.78 -7.44 1.94
CA ALA A 140 -15.05 -6.90 2.41
C ALA A 140 -16.24 -7.18 1.47
N GLU A 141 -15.97 -7.53 0.20
CA GLU A 141 -16.99 -7.79 -0.83
C GLU A 141 -17.96 -6.62 -1.00
N LEU A 142 -17.42 -5.39 -0.99
CA LEU A 142 -18.20 -4.15 -1.07
C LEU A 142 -19.07 -4.11 -2.32
N ARG A 143 -20.34 -3.73 -2.17
CA ARG A 143 -21.34 -3.63 -3.23
C ARG A 143 -21.92 -2.23 -3.34
N ALA A 144 -22.46 -1.91 -4.50
CA ALA A 144 -23.17 -0.66 -4.74
C ALA A 144 -24.33 -0.45 -3.73
N GLY A 145 -24.48 0.77 -3.27
CA GLY A 145 -25.51 1.16 -2.29
C GLY A 145 -25.15 0.89 -0.83
N GLN A 146 -24.10 0.11 -0.54
CA GLN A 146 -23.66 -0.11 0.82
C GLN A 146 -23.02 1.14 1.43
N SER A 147 -23.14 1.29 2.75
CA SER A 147 -22.45 2.30 3.54
C SER A 147 -21.09 1.78 4.02
N ILE A 148 -20.05 2.59 3.83
CA ILE A 148 -18.69 2.23 4.27
C ILE A 148 -18.06 3.34 5.12
N LEU A 149 -17.36 2.95 6.18
CA LEU A 149 -16.43 3.80 6.91
C LEU A 149 -14.98 3.41 6.54
N VAL A 150 -14.22 4.37 6.02
CA VAL A 150 -12.78 4.24 5.82
C VAL A 150 -12.06 4.95 6.96
N ASN A 151 -11.60 4.18 7.95
CA ASN A 151 -10.80 4.71 9.06
C ASN A 151 -9.34 4.84 8.62
N GLY A 152 -8.82 6.08 8.57
CA GLY A 152 -7.49 6.39 8.06
C GLY A 152 -7.45 6.79 6.59
N ALA A 153 -8.52 7.40 6.06
CA ALA A 153 -8.61 7.83 4.66
C ALA A 153 -7.57 8.88 4.24
N GLY A 154 -6.96 9.57 5.19
CA GLY A 154 -5.90 10.55 4.92
C GLY A 154 -4.57 9.93 4.46
N GLY A 155 -4.35 8.62 4.64
CA GLY A 155 -3.18 7.89 4.18
C GLY A 155 -3.24 7.48 2.71
N ALA A 156 -2.16 6.86 2.20
CA ALA A 156 -2.07 6.43 0.80
C ALA A 156 -3.14 5.38 0.45
N VAL A 157 -3.23 4.30 1.21
CA VAL A 157 -4.24 3.24 1.02
C VAL A 157 -5.65 3.82 1.11
N GLY A 158 -5.90 4.70 2.10
CA GLY A 158 -7.20 5.31 2.31
C GLY A 158 -7.65 6.21 1.16
N GLY A 159 -6.72 6.93 0.53
CA GLY A 159 -7.00 7.75 -0.65
C GLY A 159 -7.49 6.92 -1.83
N TYR A 160 -6.87 5.77 -2.10
CA TYR A 160 -7.35 4.81 -3.11
C TYR A 160 -8.68 4.17 -2.69
N ALA A 161 -8.82 3.76 -1.43
CA ALA A 161 -10.03 3.13 -0.93
C ALA A 161 -11.27 4.03 -1.11
N VAL A 162 -11.15 5.33 -0.82
CA VAL A 162 -12.25 6.29 -1.04
C VAL A 162 -12.63 6.37 -2.51
N GLN A 163 -11.66 6.52 -3.41
CA GLN A 163 -11.92 6.62 -4.84
C GLN A 163 -12.59 5.35 -5.39
N LEU A 164 -12.03 4.18 -5.07
CA LEU A 164 -12.54 2.89 -5.51
C LEU A 164 -13.94 2.58 -4.94
N ALA A 165 -14.19 2.89 -3.67
CA ALA A 165 -15.52 2.70 -3.07
C ALA A 165 -16.56 3.63 -3.70
N LYS A 166 -16.21 4.87 -4.02
CA LYS A 166 -17.11 5.79 -4.75
C LYS A 166 -17.43 5.28 -6.15
N GLN A 167 -16.44 4.79 -6.88
CA GLN A 167 -16.64 4.19 -8.20
C GLN A 167 -17.55 2.94 -8.14
N ALA A 168 -17.46 2.17 -7.06
CA ALA A 168 -18.34 1.03 -6.81
C ALA A 168 -19.78 1.42 -6.42
N GLY A 169 -20.09 2.72 -6.28
CA GLY A 169 -21.41 3.20 -5.91
C GLY A 169 -21.73 3.12 -4.42
N ALA A 170 -20.73 3.04 -3.54
CA ALA A 170 -20.93 3.04 -2.10
C ALA A 170 -21.17 4.45 -1.55
N VAL A 171 -21.82 4.52 -0.37
CA VAL A 171 -21.93 5.74 0.43
C VAL A 171 -20.73 5.80 1.38
N VAL A 172 -19.78 6.68 1.13
CA VAL A 172 -18.48 6.69 1.78
C VAL A 172 -18.40 7.74 2.89
N THR A 173 -18.17 7.28 4.11
CA THR A 173 -17.74 8.11 5.25
C THR A 173 -16.27 7.82 5.53
N ALA A 174 -15.48 8.84 5.86
CA ALA A 174 -14.06 8.64 6.16
C ALA A 174 -13.59 9.48 7.34
N THR A 175 -12.68 8.91 8.14
CA THR A 175 -11.92 9.68 9.12
C THR A 175 -10.75 10.37 8.43
N ALA A 176 -10.60 11.68 8.65
CA ALA A 176 -9.51 12.44 8.07
C ALA A 176 -9.19 13.71 8.85
N SER A 177 -7.93 14.14 8.82
CA SER A 177 -7.53 15.44 9.32
C SER A 177 -7.90 16.56 8.33
N ALA A 178 -7.88 17.82 8.80
CA ALA A 178 -8.09 19.00 7.96
C ALA A 178 -7.12 19.04 6.75
N ARG A 179 -5.89 18.52 6.88
CA ARG A 179 -4.88 18.47 5.81
C ARG A 179 -5.32 17.62 4.62
N SER A 180 -5.98 16.48 4.85
CA SER A 180 -6.44 15.59 3.78
C SER A 180 -7.88 15.85 3.32
N ALA A 181 -8.64 16.65 4.07
CA ALA A 181 -10.07 16.86 3.81
C ALA A 181 -10.38 17.43 2.41
N LYS A 182 -9.57 18.39 1.91
CA LYS A 182 -9.78 18.94 0.57
C LYS A 182 -9.64 17.84 -0.49
N ARG A 183 -8.55 17.09 -0.45
CA ARG A 183 -8.26 16.00 -1.39
C ARG A 183 -9.40 14.96 -1.40
N LEU A 184 -9.88 14.55 -0.23
CA LEU A 184 -10.97 13.58 -0.13
C LEU A 184 -12.29 14.11 -0.69
N ARG A 185 -12.58 15.42 -0.55
CA ARG A 185 -13.74 16.03 -1.22
C ARG A 185 -13.60 15.98 -2.74
N ASP A 186 -12.39 16.24 -3.24
CA ASP A 186 -12.09 16.17 -4.68
C ASP A 186 -12.24 14.73 -5.23
N TYR A 187 -12.18 13.69 -4.36
CA TYR A 187 -12.47 12.29 -4.66
C TYR A 187 -13.96 11.92 -4.57
N GLY A 188 -14.82 12.89 -4.24
CA GLY A 188 -16.27 12.68 -4.21
C GLY A 188 -16.80 11.98 -2.95
N ILE A 189 -16.09 12.05 -1.83
CA ILE A 189 -16.53 11.47 -0.55
C ILE A 189 -17.86 12.09 -0.08
N ASP A 190 -18.74 11.29 0.50
CA ASP A 190 -20.06 11.76 0.98
C ASP A 190 -19.95 12.44 2.34
N ARG A 191 -19.10 11.93 3.23
CA ARG A 191 -18.93 12.48 4.59
C ARG A 191 -17.49 12.35 5.07
N ILE A 192 -16.97 13.43 5.64
CA ILE A 192 -15.71 13.44 6.40
C ILE A 192 -16.07 13.64 7.87
N VAL A 193 -15.46 12.82 8.73
CA VAL A 193 -15.53 12.92 10.18
C VAL A 193 -14.11 13.05 10.75
N ASP A 194 -13.99 13.58 11.95
CA ASP A 194 -12.72 13.65 12.67
C ASP A 194 -12.20 12.24 13.03
N HIS A 195 -10.99 12.16 13.55
CA HIS A 195 -10.43 10.92 14.09
C HIS A 195 -11.36 10.33 15.14
N LEU A 196 -11.45 8.99 15.18
CA LEU A 196 -12.29 8.31 16.14
C LEU A 196 -11.78 8.53 17.57
N ASP A 197 -12.69 8.79 18.48
CA ASP A 197 -12.41 8.85 19.91
C ASP A 197 -12.60 7.46 20.53
N TYR A 198 -11.50 6.76 20.74
CA TYR A 198 -11.49 5.43 21.36
C TYR A 198 -11.65 5.47 22.88
N THR A 199 -11.67 6.65 23.51
CA THR A 199 -11.98 6.78 24.95
C THR A 199 -13.49 6.73 25.22
N ALA A 200 -14.30 6.99 24.19
CA ALA A 200 -15.76 6.89 24.25
C ALA A 200 -16.21 5.42 24.19
N THR A 201 -17.17 5.03 25.02
CA THR A 201 -17.75 3.69 25.03
C THR A 201 -19.28 3.79 24.95
N PRO A 202 -19.94 3.33 23.87
CA PRO A 202 -19.35 2.80 22.63
C PRO A 202 -18.72 3.90 21.77
N VAL A 203 -17.76 3.51 20.90
CA VAL A 203 -17.25 4.40 19.85
C VAL A 203 -18.40 4.81 18.94
N THR A 204 -18.50 6.10 18.65
CA THR A 204 -19.60 6.63 17.85
C THR A 204 -19.09 7.53 16.72
N VAL A 205 -19.73 7.43 15.58
CA VAL A 205 -19.49 8.28 14.43
C VAL A 205 -20.80 8.56 13.69
N ALA A 206 -20.91 9.74 13.10
CA ALA A 206 -22.11 10.08 12.34
C ALA A 206 -22.28 9.18 11.12
N GLY A 207 -23.47 8.58 10.96
CA GLY A 207 -23.80 7.69 9.86
C GLY A 207 -23.73 6.20 10.20
N LYS A 208 -23.33 5.82 11.42
CA LYS A 208 -23.37 4.42 11.86
C LYS A 208 -24.82 3.90 12.00
N PRO A 209 -25.04 2.56 11.94
CA PRO A 209 -24.06 1.54 11.62
C PRO A 209 -23.68 1.52 10.14
N PHE A 210 -22.49 0.97 9.82
CA PHE A 210 -22.00 0.80 8.46
C PHE A 210 -22.05 -0.66 8.04
N ASP A 211 -22.35 -0.92 6.76
CA ASP A 211 -22.26 -2.28 6.20
C ASP A 211 -20.81 -2.77 6.18
N VAL A 212 -19.88 -1.87 5.94
CA VAL A 212 -18.44 -2.15 5.89
C VAL A 212 -17.66 -1.11 6.68
N VAL A 213 -16.69 -1.56 7.47
CA VAL A 213 -15.66 -0.72 8.10
C VAL A 213 -14.29 -1.22 7.66
N ILE A 214 -13.47 -0.34 7.06
CA ILE A 214 -12.07 -0.63 6.73
C ILE A 214 -11.18 0.13 7.72
N ASN A 215 -10.36 -0.61 8.48
CA ASN A 215 -9.38 -0.02 9.38
C ASN A 215 -7.97 -0.03 8.77
N LEU A 216 -7.43 1.16 8.55
CA LEU A 216 -6.09 1.41 7.99
C LEU A 216 -5.17 2.12 9.00
N VAL A 217 -5.63 2.33 10.22
CA VAL A 217 -4.90 3.00 11.30
C VAL A 217 -4.30 1.95 12.22
N GLY A 218 -3.06 2.16 12.67
CA GLY A 218 -2.48 1.38 13.76
C GLY A 218 -3.27 1.61 15.04
N THR A 219 -3.97 0.59 15.50
CA THR A 219 -4.81 0.57 16.69
C THR A 219 -4.35 -0.51 17.65
N THR A 220 -4.66 -0.37 18.96
CA THR A 220 -4.50 -1.48 19.90
C THR A 220 -5.56 -2.56 19.63
N PRO A 221 -5.42 -3.78 20.16
CA PRO A 221 -6.45 -4.80 20.05
C PRO A 221 -7.81 -4.34 20.58
N GLU A 222 -7.83 -3.59 21.69
CA GLU A 222 -9.03 -3.06 22.33
C GLU A 222 -9.71 -1.99 21.46
N GLU A 223 -8.92 -1.07 20.89
CA GLU A 223 -9.43 -0.06 19.96
C GLU A 223 -9.99 -0.70 18.69
N THR A 224 -9.31 -1.73 18.15
CA THR A 224 -9.81 -2.46 16.99
C THR A 224 -11.12 -3.20 17.31
N ALA A 225 -11.21 -3.81 18.50
CA ALA A 225 -12.45 -4.45 18.98
C ALA A 225 -13.62 -3.46 19.06
N ALA A 226 -13.36 -2.24 19.54
CA ALA A 226 -14.38 -1.19 19.65
C ALA A 226 -14.94 -0.74 18.28
N LEU A 227 -14.20 -0.91 17.19
CA LEU A 227 -14.70 -0.60 15.84
C LEU A 227 -15.86 -1.49 15.41
N VAL A 228 -16.04 -2.67 16.01
CA VAL A 228 -17.18 -3.56 15.74
C VAL A 228 -18.51 -2.89 16.07
N ASP A 229 -18.54 -1.97 17.05
CA ASP A 229 -19.75 -1.20 17.40
C ASP A 229 -20.22 -0.25 16.28
N LEU A 230 -19.36 0.02 15.30
CA LEU A 230 -19.70 0.84 14.14
C LEU A 230 -20.28 0.03 12.98
N VAL A 231 -20.18 -1.30 13.05
CA VAL A 231 -20.60 -2.22 11.97
C VAL A 231 -22.06 -2.63 12.17
N ALA A 232 -22.82 -2.69 11.09
CA ALA A 232 -24.16 -3.25 11.07
C ALA A 232 -24.16 -4.77 11.33
N ASP A 233 -25.27 -5.34 11.82
CA ASP A 233 -25.41 -6.78 11.98
C ASP A 233 -25.24 -7.47 10.61
N GLY A 234 -24.43 -8.52 10.58
CA GLY A 234 -24.06 -9.21 9.35
C GLY A 234 -23.03 -8.47 8.46
N GLY A 235 -22.54 -7.30 8.89
CA GLY A 235 -21.54 -6.49 8.17
C GLY A 235 -20.11 -6.99 8.34
N VAL A 236 -19.15 -6.15 7.92
CA VAL A 236 -17.72 -6.50 7.86
C VAL A 236 -16.86 -5.40 8.48
N LEU A 237 -15.93 -5.78 9.37
CA LEU A 237 -14.79 -4.98 9.78
C LEU A 237 -13.51 -5.61 9.21
N ALA A 238 -12.98 -5.07 8.13
CA ALA A 238 -11.69 -5.51 7.58
C ALA A 238 -10.55 -4.60 8.08
N SER A 239 -9.53 -5.20 8.68
CA SER A 239 -8.38 -4.45 9.21
C SER A 239 -7.09 -4.82 8.48
N ALA A 240 -6.36 -3.81 8.00
CA ALA A 240 -5.04 -3.96 7.40
C ALA A 240 -3.90 -3.88 8.43
N THR A 241 -4.22 -3.58 9.68
CA THR A 241 -3.26 -3.40 10.77
C THR A 241 -3.51 -4.43 11.88
N THR A 242 -4.09 -4.02 12.98
CA THR A 242 -4.38 -4.91 14.11
C THR A 242 -5.63 -5.75 13.82
N PRO A 243 -5.61 -7.08 14.00
CA PRO A 243 -6.79 -7.91 13.81
C PRO A 243 -7.88 -7.60 14.86
N ALA A 244 -9.14 -7.66 14.43
CA ALA A 244 -10.29 -7.56 15.31
C ALA A 244 -10.74 -8.95 15.81
N PRO A 245 -11.31 -9.06 17.02
CA PRO A 245 -11.88 -10.30 17.51
C PRO A 245 -13.13 -10.69 16.71
N GLU A 246 -13.44 -11.98 16.68
CA GLU A 246 -14.69 -12.47 16.10
C GLU A 246 -15.92 -12.02 16.90
N HIS A 247 -17.00 -11.71 16.22
CA HIS A 247 -18.27 -11.27 16.82
C HIS A 247 -19.47 -12.08 16.30
N PRO A 248 -19.54 -13.39 16.64
CA PRO A 248 -20.54 -14.30 16.06
C PRO A 248 -21.98 -13.94 16.46
N GLY A 249 -22.19 -13.30 17.63
CA GLY A 249 -23.53 -12.94 18.13
C GLY A 249 -24.28 -11.91 17.28
N ARG A 250 -23.56 -11.13 16.44
CA ARG A 250 -24.12 -10.15 15.50
C ARG A 250 -23.89 -10.54 14.04
N GLY A 251 -23.24 -11.67 13.79
CA GLY A 251 -22.87 -12.09 12.45
C GLY A 251 -21.83 -11.19 11.77
N VAL A 252 -21.13 -10.33 12.53
CA VAL A 252 -20.09 -9.44 11.97
C VAL A 252 -18.85 -10.25 11.65
N ARG A 253 -18.42 -10.18 10.39
CA ARG A 253 -17.13 -10.75 9.93
C ARG A 253 -15.99 -9.79 10.26
N THR A 254 -14.85 -10.33 10.69
CA THR A 254 -13.67 -9.52 11.07
C THR A 254 -12.38 -10.00 10.38
N PRO A 255 -12.37 -10.10 9.04
CA PRO A 255 -11.20 -10.57 8.33
C PRO A 255 -10.03 -9.60 8.43
N ARG A 256 -8.82 -10.15 8.45
CA ARG A 256 -7.58 -9.38 8.30
C ARG A 256 -7.26 -9.20 6.81
N VAL A 257 -6.82 -8.01 6.42
CA VAL A 257 -6.34 -7.71 5.07
C VAL A 257 -4.85 -8.06 5.00
N PHE A 258 -4.51 -9.06 4.21
CA PHE A 258 -3.15 -9.36 3.79
C PHE A 258 -3.05 -9.13 2.29
N VAL A 259 -2.41 -8.04 1.90
CA VAL A 259 -2.22 -7.72 0.50
C VAL A 259 -1.26 -8.72 -0.15
N ARG A 260 -1.62 -9.18 -1.33
CA ARG A 260 -0.81 -10.04 -2.20
C ARG A 260 -0.51 -9.33 -3.51
N SER A 261 0.59 -9.71 -4.14
CA SER A 261 0.88 -9.30 -5.50
C SER A 261 -0.16 -9.89 -6.46
N ASP A 262 -0.68 -9.08 -7.36
CA ASP A 262 -1.66 -9.48 -8.38
C ASP A 262 -1.52 -8.55 -9.59
N ALA A 263 -0.87 -9.05 -10.63
CA ALA A 263 -0.60 -8.27 -11.84
C ALA A 263 -1.90 -7.86 -12.56
N GLY A 264 -2.95 -8.69 -12.52
CA GLY A 264 -4.24 -8.38 -13.16
C GLY A 264 -4.97 -7.22 -12.46
N GLN A 265 -5.03 -7.25 -11.11
CA GLN A 265 -5.60 -6.15 -10.33
C GLN A 265 -4.78 -4.86 -10.50
N LEU A 266 -3.43 -4.98 -10.54
CA LEU A 266 -2.56 -3.84 -10.74
C LEU A 266 -2.71 -3.23 -12.14
N ALA A 267 -2.84 -4.05 -13.17
CA ALA A 267 -3.14 -3.60 -14.53
C ALA A 267 -4.47 -2.85 -14.62
N GLU A 268 -5.51 -3.32 -13.94
CA GLU A 268 -6.80 -2.61 -13.88
C GLU A 268 -6.68 -1.27 -13.13
N LEU A 269 -5.90 -1.21 -12.04
CA LEU A 269 -5.61 0.05 -11.36
C LEU A 269 -4.86 1.03 -12.27
N ALA A 270 -3.84 0.57 -13.01
CA ALA A 270 -3.09 1.37 -13.98
C ALA A 270 -4.02 1.89 -15.10
N ARG A 271 -4.88 1.04 -15.65
CA ARG A 271 -5.90 1.44 -16.64
C ARG A 271 -6.80 2.55 -16.11
N ARG A 272 -7.25 2.46 -14.85
CA ARG A 272 -8.08 3.51 -14.22
C ARG A 272 -7.33 4.82 -14.04
N VAL A 273 -6.03 4.76 -13.76
CA VAL A 273 -5.18 5.96 -13.73
C VAL A 273 -5.15 6.60 -15.12
N ASP A 274 -4.89 5.82 -16.17
CA ASP A 274 -4.85 6.32 -17.55
C ASP A 274 -6.20 6.87 -18.05
N ALA A 275 -7.30 6.30 -17.56
CA ALA A 275 -8.65 6.82 -17.84
C ALA A 275 -9.01 8.09 -17.02
N GLY A 276 -8.14 8.53 -16.10
CA GLY A 276 -8.44 9.64 -15.19
C GLY A 276 -9.49 9.32 -14.12
N GLU A 277 -9.85 8.04 -13.98
CA GLU A 277 -10.80 7.53 -12.99
C GLU A 277 -10.16 7.40 -11.60
N LEU A 278 -8.85 7.10 -11.55
CA LEU A 278 -8.08 6.93 -10.32
C LEU A 278 -6.90 7.89 -10.31
N ARG A 279 -6.74 8.65 -9.22
CA ARG A 279 -5.63 9.60 -9.05
C ARG A 279 -4.59 9.02 -8.12
N ILE A 280 -3.34 9.07 -8.55
CA ILE A 280 -2.18 8.82 -7.71
C ILE A 280 -1.89 10.12 -6.93
N ASP A 281 -1.61 9.99 -5.63
CA ASP A 281 -1.31 11.12 -4.76
C ASP A 281 0.06 10.92 -4.11
N VAL A 282 1.04 11.68 -4.58
CA VAL A 282 2.41 11.71 -4.05
C VAL A 282 2.57 12.98 -3.22
N ALA A 283 2.86 12.81 -1.94
CA ALA A 283 3.03 13.93 -1.01
C ALA A 283 4.48 14.42 -0.94
N ASP A 284 5.45 13.55 -1.24
CA ASP A 284 6.87 13.86 -1.16
C ASP A 284 7.67 13.02 -2.17
N ARG A 285 8.71 13.63 -2.73
CA ARG A 285 9.63 13.00 -3.68
C ARG A 285 11.06 13.27 -3.24
N ARG A 286 11.82 12.21 -2.98
CA ARG A 286 13.22 12.30 -2.53
C ARG A 286 14.13 11.41 -3.36
N PRO A 287 15.44 11.72 -3.44
CA PRO A 287 16.40 10.81 -4.06
C PRO A 287 16.51 9.51 -3.25
N LEU A 288 16.83 8.41 -3.92
CA LEU A 288 16.96 7.09 -3.30
C LEU A 288 17.96 7.08 -2.13
N ALA A 289 19.04 7.87 -2.23
CA ALA A 289 20.04 8.00 -1.18
C ALA A 289 19.45 8.49 0.17
N ASP A 290 18.30 9.15 0.16
CA ASP A 290 17.63 9.67 1.36
C ASP A 290 16.70 8.65 2.04
N LEU A 291 16.66 7.39 1.59
CA LEU A 291 15.75 6.38 2.13
C LEU A 291 15.89 6.20 3.64
N ALA A 292 17.10 6.25 4.19
CA ALA A 292 17.32 6.19 5.65
C ALA A 292 16.63 7.35 6.39
N ALA A 293 16.70 8.56 5.82
CA ALA A 293 16.01 9.72 6.37
C ALA A 293 14.50 9.61 6.28
N VAL A 294 13.97 9.03 5.17
CA VAL A 294 12.53 8.76 5.02
C VAL A 294 12.04 7.78 6.08
N HIS A 295 12.79 6.70 6.35
CA HIS A 295 12.46 5.76 7.43
C HIS A 295 12.48 6.44 8.81
N ALA A 296 13.49 7.29 9.09
CA ALA A 296 13.57 8.06 10.35
C ALA A 296 12.39 9.03 10.50
N ASP A 297 11.97 9.69 9.41
CA ASP A 297 10.81 10.57 9.42
C ASP A 297 9.51 9.77 9.62
N ALA A 298 9.41 8.57 9.06
CA ALA A 298 8.27 7.66 9.26
C ALA A 298 8.17 7.20 10.72
N ASP A 299 9.29 6.72 11.29
CA ASP A 299 9.37 6.27 12.69
C ASP A 299 8.96 7.40 13.66
N ALA A 300 9.24 8.65 13.30
CA ALA A 300 8.88 9.85 14.06
C ALA A 300 7.50 10.45 13.70
N GLY A 301 6.72 9.83 12.80
CA GLY A 301 5.41 10.31 12.36
C GLY A 301 5.44 11.63 11.59
N ARG A 302 6.55 11.98 10.96
CA ARG A 302 6.75 13.27 10.26
C ARG A 302 6.49 13.22 8.75
N LEU A 303 6.28 12.04 8.15
CA LEU A 303 6.00 11.96 6.72
C LEU A 303 4.70 12.69 6.36
N PRO A 304 4.69 13.50 5.29
CA PRO A 304 3.51 14.25 4.87
C PRO A 304 2.42 13.37 4.23
N GLY A 305 2.77 12.17 3.78
CA GLY A 305 1.92 11.22 3.08
C GLY A 305 2.76 10.22 2.27
N LYS A 306 2.23 9.74 1.14
CA LYS A 306 2.97 8.82 0.26
C LYS A 306 4.24 9.48 -0.27
N THR A 307 5.38 8.89 0.09
CA THR A 307 6.72 9.36 -0.28
C THR A 307 7.33 8.39 -1.29
N ILE A 308 7.77 8.90 -2.43
CA ILE A 308 8.49 8.13 -3.45
C ILE A 308 9.98 8.44 -3.40
N LEU A 309 10.80 7.44 -3.74
CA LEU A 309 12.25 7.47 -3.78
C LEU A 309 12.70 7.28 -5.22
N VAL A 310 13.34 8.28 -5.81
CA VAL A 310 13.78 8.27 -7.21
C VAL A 310 15.21 7.72 -7.26
N ALA A 311 15.43 6.72 -8.13
CA ALA A 311 16.71 6.05 -8.31
C ALA A 311 17.74 6.88 -9.10
#